data_ed33bc9898927bbf7a2aaab0dd694fb1
#
_entry.id   ed33bc9898927bbf7a2aaab0dd694fb1
#
_cell.length_a   1.000
_cell.length_b   1.000
_cell.length_c   1.000
_cell.angle_alpha   90.00
_cell.angle_beta   90.00
_cell.angle_gamma   90.00
#
_symmetry.space_group_name_H-M   'P 1'
#
loop_
_entity.id
_entity.type
_entity.pdbx_description
1 polymer ?
#
loop_
_entity_poly.entity_id
_entity_poly.type
_entity_poly.pdbx_seq_one_letter_code
_entity_poly.pdbx_strand_id
1 'polypeptide(L)'
;MINQYWQKIVDELVQSLYDVGRVASGATAQSIGALNTKPVTITARGFKIQIAMPSYYQFIDEGVSGAVRNTGISRFKYKSPFSWKNAPPISAIRKFMLNRGITEPRGKNTKSGKRRDAEQIRNSIAFAIAYSIWKNGLDKTDFYSSVIND
;
A
#
# COMPACT_ATOMS: atom_id res chain seq x y z
N MET A 1 -15.28 -0.27 29.26
CA MET A 1 -14.44 -1.48 29.03
C MET A 1 -14.38 -1.85 27.53
N ILE A 2 -15.49 -2.16 26.83
CA ILE A 2 -15.50 -2.53 25.40
C ILE A 2 -14.87 -1.45 24.50
N ASN A 3 -15.18 -0.16 24.73
CA ASN A 3 -14.61 0.93 23.95
C ASN A 3 -13.09 1.07 24.10
N GLN A 4 -12.53 0.71 25.24
CA GLN A 4 -11.08 0.75 25.47
C GLN A 4 -10.37 -0.37 24.68
N TYR A 5 -10.96 -1.57 24.66
CA TYR A 5 -10.45 -2.67 23.85
C TYR A 5 -10.49 -2.34 22.35
N TRP A 6 -11.59 -1.74 21.90
CA TRP A 6 -11.74 -1.31 20.52
C TRP A 6 -10.70 -0.26 20.13
N GLN A 7 -10.50 0.74 20.98
CA GLN A 7 -9.49 1.76 20.77
C GLN A 7 -8.10 1.12 20.60
N LYS A 8 -7.76 0.20 21.48
CA LYS A 8 -6.48 -0.50 21.44
C LYS A 8 -6.27 -1.23 20.10
N ILE A 9 -7.26 -1.99 19.62
CA ILE A 9 -7.19 -2.68 18.33
C ILE A 9 -6.97 -1.69 17.18
N VAL A 10 -7.69 -0.57 17.17
CA VAL A 10 -7.54 0.46 16.14
C VAL A 10 -6.15 1.07 16.18
N ASP A 11 -5.64 1.39 17.36
CA ASP A 11 -4.32 1.99 17.54
C ASP A 11 -3.21 1.00 17.10
N GLU A 12 -3.35 -0.28 17.41
CA GLU A 12 -2.43 -1.34 16.99
C GLU A 12 -2.45 -1.54 15.47
N LEU A 13 -3.62 -1.52 14.83
CA LEU A 13 -3.74 -1.59 13.36
C LEU A 13 -3.08 -0.39 12.68
N VAL A 14 -3.29 0.81 13.21
CA VAL A 14 -2.67 2.02 12.70
C VAL A 14 -1.15 1.96 12.88
N GLN A 15 -0.70 1.57 14.06
CA GLN A 15 0.73 1.46 14.36
C GLN A 15 1.40 0.41 13.45
N SER A 16 0.80 -0.77 13.31
CA SER A 16 1.31 -1.83 12.42
C SER A 16 1.48 -1.35 10.98
N LEU A 17 0.54 -0.54 10.47
CA LEU A 17 0.67 0.07 9.14
C LEU A 17 1.88 1.02 9.03
N TYR A 18 2.14 1.81 10.08
CA TYR A 18 3.28 2.73 10.11
C TYR A 18 4.60 1.96 10.20
N ASP A 19 4.67 0.92 11.03
CA ASP A 19 5.87 0.11 11.23
C ASP A 19 6.31 -0.60 9.95
N VAL A 20 5.35 -1.09 9.18
CA VAL A 20 5.64 -1.67 7.85
C VAL A 20 6.12 -0.63 6.84
N GLY A 21 6.01 0.66 7.16
CA GLY A 21 6.49 1.75 6.30
C GLY A 21 5.73 1.89 4.97
N ARG A 22 4.56 1.29 4.82
CA ARG A 22 3.75 1.33 3.59
C ARG A 22 2.68 2.40 3.57
N VAL A 23 2.70 3.30 4.53
CA VAL A 23 1.80 4.45 4.62
C VAL A 23 2.28 5.55 3.68
N ALA A 24 1.89 5.47 2.41
CA ALA A 24 2.27 6.49 1.42
C ALA A 24 1.43 7.76 1.52
N SER A 25 0.11 7.61 1.70
CA SER A 25 -0.83 8.74 1.76
C SER A 25 -1.54 8.88 3.10
N GLY A 26 -1.33 7.95 4.02
CA GLY A 26 -2.08 7.88 5.28
C GLY A 26 -3.56 7.53 5.12
N ALA A 27 -4.07 7.36 3.89
CA ALA A 27 -5.48 7.15 3.64
C ALA A 27 -6.04 5.90 4.34
N THR A 28 -5.28 4.80 4.36
CA THR A 28 -5.69 3.58 5.07
C THR A 28 -5.66 3.79 6.58
N ALA A 29 -4.60 4.40 7.10
CA ALA A 29 -4.48 4.74 8.53
C ALA A 29 -5.57 5.71 8.97
N GLN A 30 -5.87 6.74 8.16
CA GLN A 30 -6.97 7.68 8.41
C GLN A 30 -8.34 6.98 8.37
N SER A 31 -8.57 6.06 7.43
CA SER A 31 -9.81 5.29 7.34
C SER A 31 -10.01 4.41 8.57
N ILE A 32 -8.95 3.76 9.05
CA ILE A 32 -8.98 2.96 10.27
C ILE A 32 -9.17 3.87 11.50
N GLY A 33 -8.42 4.96 11.60
CA GLY A 33 -8.52 5.92 12.70
C GLY A 33 -9.91 6.58 12.81
N ALA A 34 -10.55 6.88 11.67
CA ALA A 34 -11.91 7.44 11.64
C ALA A 34 -12.99 6.47 12.18
N LEU A 35 -12.66 5.19 12.35
CA LEU A 35 -13.59 4.20 12.92
C LEU A 35 -13.77 4.32 14.42
N ASN A 36 -12.91 5.07 15.11
CA ASN A 36 -13.06 5.36 16.52
C ASN A 36 -14.39 6.06 16.84
N THR A 37 -15.05 6.62 15.83
CA THR A 37 -16.35 7.29 15.97
C THR A 37 -17.55 6.38 15.72
N LYS A 38 -17.34 5.15 15.24
CA LYS A 38 -18.45 4.22 14.98
C LYS A 38 -18.75 3.38 16.20
N PRO A 39 -20.01 3.34 16.67
CA PRO A 39 -20.36 2.57 17.85
C PRO A 39 -20.20 1.07 17.59
N VAL A 40 -19.64 0.39 18.58
CA VAL A 40 -19.67 -1.08 18.63
C VAL A 40 -21.14 -1.50 18.79
N THR A 41 -21.63 -2.35 17.89
CA THR A 41 -22.98 -2.88 17.98
C THR A 41 -22.99 -4.06 18.95
N ILE A 42 -23.67 -3.91 20.09
CA ILE A 42 -23.86 -4.98 21.05
C ILE A 42 -25.13 -5.74 20.69
N THR A 43 -25.04 -7.06 20.60
CA THR A 43 -26.16 -7.96 20.34
C THR A 43 -26.30 -8.96 21.49
N ALA A 44 -27.45 -9.63 21.58
CA ALA A 44 -27.67 -10.67 22.59
C ALA A 44 -26.69 -11.85 22.49
N ARG A 45 -26.00 -12.02 21.35
CA ARG A 45 -25.03 -13.09 21.08
C ARG A 45 -23.57 -12.62 21.12
N GLY A 46 -23.31 -11.37 21.53
CA GLY A 46 -21.97 -10.78 21.58
C GLY A 46 -21.94 -9.37 21.04
N PHE A 47 -20.78 -8.95 20.61
CA PHE A 47 -20.58 -7.63 20.00
C PHE A 47 -20.11 -7.78 18.56
N LYS A 48 -20.53 -6.85 17.72
CA LYS A 48 -20.09 -6.74 16.32
C LYS A 48 -19.28 -5.47 16.14
N ILE A 49 -18.07 -5.64 15.66
CA ILE A 49 -17.21 -4.54 15.24
C ILE A 49 -17.17 -4.55 13.72
N GLN A 50 -17.34 -3.39 13.11
CA GLN A 50 -17.27 -3.25 11.66
C GLN A 50 -16.16 -2.27 11.30
N ILE A 51 -15.09 -2.79 10.70
CA ILE A 51 -13.96 -2.00 10.23
C ILE A 51 -14.19 -1.70 8.74
N ALA A 52 -14.33 -0.42 8.39
CA ALA A 52 -14.36 0.00 6.99
C ALA A 52 -12.93 0.31 6.54
N MET A 53 -12.40 -0.51 5.66
CA MET A 53 -11.08 -0.29 5.04
C MET A 53 -11.23 -0.10 3.54
N PRO A 54 -10.31 0.65 2.89
CA PRO A 54 -10.25 0.71 1.43
C PRO A 54 -10.10 -0.70 0.85
N SER A 55 -10.74 -1.00 -0.27
CA SER A 55 -10.73 -2.34 -0.90
C SER A 55 -9.33 -2.87 -1.23
N TYR A 56 -8.33 -1.98 -1.33
CA TYR A 56 -6.96 -2.36 -1.61
C TYR A 56 -6.17 -2.83 -0.37
N TYR A 57 -6.74 -2.81 0.84
CA TYR A 57 -6.03 -3.25 2.06
C TYR A 57 -5.51 -4.69 1.96
N GLN A 58 -6.26 -5.56 1.28
CA GLN A 58 -5.87 -6.95 1.10
C GLN A 58 -4.59 -7.12 0.29
N PHE A 59 -4.35 -6.23 -0.70
CA PHE A 59 -3.11 -6.23 -1.47
C PHE A 59 -1.90 -5.81 -0.63
N ILE A 60 -2.12 -4.98 0.40
CA ILE A 60 -1.07 -4.58 1.33
C ILE A 60 -0.81 -5.71 2.32
N ASP A 61 -1.85 -6.27 2.90
CA ASP A 61 -1.78 -7.31 3.93
C ASP A 61 -1.17 -8.61 3.36
N GLU A 62 -1.77 -9.16 2.32
CA GLU A 62 -1.37 -10.43 1.70
C GLU A 62 -0.22 -10.28 0.69
N GLY A 63 0.10 -9.04 0.28
CA GLY A 63 1.03 -8.78 -0.80
C GLY A 63 0.46 -9.13 -2.18
N VAL A 64 1.31 -9.06 -3.20
CA VAL A 64 0.96 -9.39 -4.59
C VAL A 64 2.14 -10.11 -5.25
N SER A 65 1.93 -11.29 -5.78
CA SER A 65 2.96 -12.00 -6.55
C SER A 65 3.28 -11.28 -7.85
N GLY A 66 4.54 -11.18 -8.18
CA GLY A 66 5.00 -10.63 -9.45
C GLY A 66 4.65 -11.52 -10.64
N ALA A 67 4.66 -10.94 -11.83
CA ALA A 67 4.43 -11.70 -13.06
C ALA A 67 5.56 -12.70 -13.36
N VAL A 68 6.79 -12.39 -12.92
CA VAL A 68 7.98 -13.23 -13.08
C VAL A 68 8.33 -13.94 -11.78
N ARG A 69 8.39 -13.18 -10.67
CA ARG A 69 8.66 -13.74 -9.35
C ARG A 69 7.35 -14.14 -8.68
N ASN A 70 7.14 -15.45 -8.58
CA ASN A 70 6.02 -15.98 -7.80
C ASN A 70 6.44 -16.11 -6.35
N THR A 71 5.85 -15.33 -5.45
CA THR A 71 6.12 -15.42 -4.01
C THR A 71 5.38 -16.60 -3.36
N GLY A 72 4.44 -17.22 -4.07
CA GLY A 72 3.68 -18.41 -3.62
C GLY A 72 2.69 -18.19 -2.48
N ILE A 73 2.72 -17.00 -1.87
CA ILE A 73 2.00 -16.72 -0.61
C ILE A 73 0.71 -15.94 -0.85
N SER A 74 0.66 -15.11 -1.90
CA SER A 74 -0.49 -14.26 -2.18
C SER A 74 -1.42 -14.86 -3.23
N ARG A 75 -2.74 -14.76 -3.00
CA ARG A 75 -3.77 -15.05 -4.01
C ARG A 75 -3.78 -14.04 -5.16
N PHE A 76 -3.17 -12.86 -4.95
CA PHE A 76 -3.07 -11.82 -5.96
C PHE A 76 -1.80 -11.98 -6.77
N LYS A 77 -1.92 -11.86 -8.10
CA LYS A 77 -0.79 -11.99 -9.03
C LYS A 77 -0.91 -11.03 -10.20
N TYR A 78 0.19 -10.40 -10.56
CA TYR A 78 0.27 -9.63 -11.80
C TYR A 78 0.28 -10.57 -13.01
N LYS A 79 -0.45 -10.18 -14.07
CA LYS A 79 -0.54 -10.96 -15.30
C LYS A 79 0.62 -10.66 -16.24
N SER A 80 1.10 -11.69 -16.93
CA SER A 80 2.03 -11.60 -18.05
C SER A 80 1.24 -11.69 -19.37
N PRO A 81 1.66 -11.02 -20.50
CA PRO A 81 2.82 -10.12 -20.59
C PRO A 81 2.60 -8.76 -19.92
N PHE A 82 3.68 -7.98 -19.83
CA PHE A 82 3.59 -6.61 -19.31
C PHE A 82 2.62 -5.78 -20.14
N SER A 83 1.67 -5.15 -19.47
CA SER A 83 0.83 -4.11 -20.06
C SER A 83 0.48 -3.09 -18.99
N TRP A 84 0.22 -1.85 -19.41
CA TRP A 84 -0.19 -0.79 -18.48
C TRP A 84 -1.53 -1.05 -17.79
N LYS A 85 -2.38 -1.89 -18.38
CA LYS A 85 -3.64 -2.33 -17.76
C LYS A 85 -3.42 -3.30 -16.60
N ASN A 86 -2.28 -4.00 -16.60
CA ASN A 86 -1.93 -5.03 -15.64
C ASN A 86 -0.84 -4.59 -14.65
N ALA A 87 -0.27 -3.39 -14.84
CA ALA A 87 0.77 -2.83 -14.00
C ALA A 87 0.17 -1.86 -12.96
N PRO A 88 0.91 -1.56 -11.88
CA PRO A 88 0.51 -0.52 -10.95
C PRO A 88 0.33 0.83 -11.66
N PRO A 89 -0.72 1.61 -11.32
CA PRO A 89 -0.96 2.90 -11.97
C PRO A 89 0.21 3.88 -11.70
N ILE A 90 0.78 4.45 -12.76
CA ILE A 90 1.88 5.42 -12.66
C ILE A 90 1.50 6.62 -11.80
N SER A 91 0.25 7.08 -11.87
CA SER A 91 -0.25 8.18 -11.04
C SER A 91 -0.15 7.89 -9.54
N ALA A 92 -0.46 6.67 -9.13
CA ALA A 92 -0.32 6.24 -7.74
C ALA A 92 1.15 6.19 -7.30
N ILE A 93 2.04 5.68 -8.17
CA ILE A 93 3.48 5.66 -7.92
C ILE A 93 4.04 7.09 -7.80
N ARG A 94 3.64 8.01 -8.69
CA ARG A 94 4.06 9.43 -8.61
C ARG A 94 3.61 10.07 -7.30
N LYS A 95 2.37 9.83 -6.88
CA LYS A 95 1.86 10.32 -5.59
C LYS A 95 2.66 9.74 -4.41
N PHE A 96 2.96 8.44 -4.47
CA PHE A 96 3.83 7.80 -3.49
C PHE A 96 5.21 8.45 -3.40
N MET A 97 5.86 8.69 -4.56
CA MET A 97 7.16 9.34 -4.62
C MET A 97 7.15 10.73 -3.98
N LEU A 98 6.11 11.54 -4.29
CA LEU A 98 5.96 12.88 -3.71
C LEU A 98 5.80 12.82 -2.19
N ASN A 99 4.94 11.93 -1.68
CA ASN A 99 4.67 11.80 -0.25
C ASN A 99 5.89 11.31 0.55
N ARG A 100 6.79 10.54 -0.11
CA ARG A 100 8.02 10.04 0.49
C ARG A 100 9.22 10.96 0.30
N GLY A 101 9.02 12.12 -0.31
CA GLY A 101 10.12 13.05 -0.58
C GLY A 101 11.19 12.44 -1.51
N ILE A 102 10.81 11.48 -2.35
CA ILE A 102 11.71 10.92 -3.35
C ILE A 102 11.93 12.01 -4.39
N THR A 103 12.97 12.79 -4.15
CA THR A 103 13.38 13.89 -5.02
C THR A 103 14.17 13.34 -6.21
N GLU A 104 14.12 14.10 -7.28
CA GLU A 104 14.79 13.76 -8.52
C GLU A 104 16.30 13.67 -8.33
N PRO A 105 16.95 12.60 -8.77
CA PRO A 105 18.39 12.65 -8.94
C PRO A 105 18.71 13.76 -9.92
N ARG A 106 19.69 14.64 -9.61
CA ARG A 106 20.16 15.68 -10.52
C ARG A 106 20.37 15.09 -11.91
N GLY A 107 19.65 15.62 -12.90
CA GLY A 107 19.53 15.04 -14.23
C GLY A 107 20.89 14.74 -14.84
N LYS A 108 21.12 13.47 -15.09
CA LYS A 108 22.22 13.04 -15.94
C LYS A 108 21.90 13.42 -17.39
N ASN A 109 22.86 13.99 -18.07
CA ASN A 109 22.73 14.24 -19.51
C ASN A 109 22.42 12.92 -20.23
N THR A 110 21.53 12.98 -21.21
CA THR A 110 21.34 11.84 -22.12
C THR A 110 22.61 11.59 -22.93
N LYS A 111 22.75 10.40 -23.52
CA LYS A 111 23.87 10.12 -24.46
C LYS A 111 23.95 11.14 -25.61
N SER A 112 22.86 11.84 -25.93
CA SER A 112 22.78 12.91 -26.93
C SER A 112 23.11 14.30 -26.39
N GLY A 113 23.57 14.43 -25.12
CA GLY A 113 23.90 15.71 -24.50
C GLY A 113 22.70 16.58 -24.08
N LYS A 114 21.46 16.18 -24.40
CA LYS A 114 20.26 16.89 -23.98
C LYS A 114 19.95 16.62 -22.53
N ARG A 115 19.78 17.68 -21.75
CA ARG A 115 19.32 17.57 -20.35
C ARG A 115 17.86 17.15 -20.33
N ARG A 116 17.55 16.07 -19.64
CA ARG A 116 16.14 15.69 -19.39
C ARG A 116 15.51 16.69 -18.45
N ASP A 117 14.25 17.06 -18.71
CA ASP A 117 13.51 17.85 -17.74
C ASP A 117 13.13 17.01 -16.50
N ALA A 118 12.79 17.71 -15.43
CA ALA A 118 12.45 17.09 -14.16
C ALA A 118 11.24 16.15 -14.25
N GLU A 119 10.28 16.46 -15.10
CA GLU A 119 9.09 15.62 -15.29
C GLU A 119 9.42 14.33 -16.03
N GLN A 120 10.26 14.38 -17.05
CA GLN A 120 10.72 13.20 -17.77
C GLN A 120 11.48 12.25 -16.85
N ILE A 121 12.29 12.80 -15.94
CA ILE A 121 13.02 12.01 -14.95
C ILE A 121 12.06 11.35 -13.98
N ARG A 122 11.10 12.10 -13.43
CA ARG A 122 10.04 11.55 -12.54
C ARG A 122 9.27 10.43 -13.21
N ASN A 123 8.85 10.64 -14.44
CA ASN A 123 8.13 9.63 -15.20
C ASN A 123 8.95 8.36 -15.40
N SER A 124 10.24 8.50 -15.71
CA SER A 124 11.14 7.36 -15.87
C SER A 124 11.33 6.57 -14.58
N ILE A 125 11.46 7.26 -13.44
CA ILE A 125 11.56 6.62 -12.12
C ILE A 125 10.25 5.92 -11.77
N ALA A 126 9.11 6.59 -11.93
CA ALA A 126 7.80 6.00 -11.66
C ALA A 126 7.54 4.77 -12.53
N PHE A 127 7.95 4.81 -13.81
CA PHE A 127 7.91 3.65 -14.69
C PHE A 127 8.78 2.50 -14.18
N ALA A 128 10.02 2.78 -13.80
CA ALA A 128 10.94 1.75 -13.31
C ALA A 128 10.40 1.09 -12.03
N ILE A 129 9.82 1.87 -11.11
CA ILE A 129 9.17 1.35 -9.90
C ILE A 129 7.96 0.49 -10.26
N ALA A 130 7.06 0.98 -11.13
CA ALA A 130 5.87 0.23 -11.55
C ALA A 130 6.24 -1.09 -12.23
N TYR A 131 7.25 -1.06 -13.11
CA TYR A 131 7.77 -2.26 -13.77
C TYR A 131 8.39 -3.25 -12.77
N SER A 132 9.16 -2.75 -11.81
CA SER A 132 9.74 -3.58 -10.74
C SER A 132 8.67 -4.26 -9.91
N ILE A 133 7.62 -3.52 -9.51
CA ILE A 133 6.48 -4.07 -8.77
C ILE A 133 5.73 -5.11 -9.61
N TRP A 134 5.47 -4.81 -10.88
CA TRP A 134 4.84 -5.79 -11.78
C TRP A 134 5.67 -7.07 -11.90
N LYS A 135 6.99 -6.94 -12.06
CA LYS A 135 7.90 -8.07 -12.26
C LYS A 135 8.06 -8.92 -11.00
N ASN A 136 8.31 -8.27 -9.87
CA ASN A 136 8.74 -8.91 -8.62
C ASN A 136 7.60 -9.08 -7.61
N GLY A 137 6.51 -8.31 -7.76
CA GLY A 137 5.43 -8.26 -6.79
C GLY A 137 5.70 -7.30 -5.63
N LEU A 138 4.86 -7.41 -4.64
CA LEU A 138 4.96 -6.73 -3.35
C LEU A 138 4.92 -7.80 -2.26
N ASP A 139 5.86 -7.77 -1.35
CA ASP A 139 5.86 -8.67 -0.21
C ASP A 139 4.65 -8.38 0.69
N LYS A 140 4.14 -9.42 1.34
CA LYS A 140 3.08 -9.31 2.34
C LYS A 140 3.56 -8.50 3.54
N THR A 141 2.62 -7.89 4.23
CA THR A 141 2.91 -7.10 5.44
C THR A 141 2.26 -7.68 6.68
N ASP A 142 1.22 -8.49 6.50
CA ASP A 142 0.40 -9.09 7.57
C ASP A 142 -0.10 -8.06 8.61
N PHE A 143 -0.20 -6.76 8.23
CA PHE A 143 -0.50 -5.68 9.19
C PHE A 143 -1.88 -5.84 9.82
N TYR A 144 -2.83 -6.38 9.07
CA TYR A 144 -4.18 -6.66 9.55
C TYR A 144 -4.26 -8.04 10.19
N SER A 145 -3.71 -9.04 9.48
CA SER A 145 -3.80 -10.44 9.90
C SER A 145 -3.06 -10.69 11.21
N SER A 146 -1.95 -9.99 11.47
CA SER A 146 -1.21 -10.13 12.74
C SER A 146 -1.96 -9.57 13.94
N VAL A 147 -2.74 -8.50 13.77
CA VAL A 147 -3.48 -7.87 14.89
C VAL A 147 -4.81 -8.55 15.19
N ILE A 148 -5.45 -9.15 14.17
CA ILE A 148 -6.80 -9.72 14.36
C ILE A 148 -6.75 -11.19 14.76
N ASN A 149 -5.66 -11.90 14.43
CA ASN A 149 -5.53 -13.34 14.74
C ASN A 149 -4.79 -13.62 16.05
N ASP A 150 -4.27 -12.58 16.74
CA ASP A 150 -3.76 -12.66 18.11
C ASP A 150 -4.89 -12.44 19.14
#